data_c09d0092197130b45780e3bb7c2fc719
#
_entry.id   c09d0092197130b45780e3bb7c2fc719
#
_cell.length_a   1.000
_cell.length_b   1.000
_cell.length_c   1.000
_cell.angle_alpha   90.00
_cell.angle_beta   90.00
_cell.angle_gamma   90.00
#
_symmetry.space_group_name_H-M   'P 1'
#
loop_
_entity.id
_entity.type
_entity.pdbx_description
1 polymer ?
#
loop_
_entity_poly.entity_id
_entity_poly.type
_entity_poly.pdbx_seq_one_letter_code
_entity_poly.pdbx_strand_id
1 'polypeptide(L)'
;MRLFTSLLIAGLMLLSAGPTFAHQPVVVDSDTTEVVDPEISKAYYGVLAGEAHTYVISSDAAFDLYVGILVPDSASPKRDVMAEIFRGDELLETLGGVDAEWVTFYEPFAQNTYWDAGEYRLRAEPGVYSIRVSSPDNASKYSLAIGEIEFFDLEDRANALAVLPGIQQEFFGTSAFELVGTRYGLLNLLVIYAAALLLALIYRLFVHRLMVRAIGRNGRGIRTRYRVVAALALSLFAITTSWNPLLLLASGFMLSEALLSRRAKAGPMKSEATTQR
;
A
#
# COMPACT_ATOMS: atom_id res chain seq x y z
N MET A 1 -3.07 -30.67 0.49
CA MET A 1 -3.45 -30.07 1.78
C MET A 1 -2.26 -29.43 2.50
N ARG A 2 -1.18 -30.16 2.81
CA ARG A 2 -0.02 -29.62 3.57
C ARG A 2 0.64 -28.37 2.96
N LEU A 3 0.87 -28.33 1.64
CA LEU A 3 1.47 -27.17 0.96
C LEU A 3 0.59 -25.91 1.04
N PHE A 4 -0.72 -26.09 1.00
CA PHE A 4 -1.71 -25.02 1.12
C PHE A 4 -1.76 -24.45 2.53
N THR A 5 -1.74 -25.33 3.53
CA THR A 5 -1.70 -24.92 4.94
C THR A 5 -0.39 -24.17 5.25
N SER A 6 0.74 -24.62 4.68
CA SER A 6 2.03 -23.93 4.84
C SER A 6 2.06 -22.55 4.19
N LEU A 7 1.48 -22.39 3.00
CA LEU A 7 1.36 -21.07 2.32
C LEU A 7 0.41 -20.12 3.07
N LEU A 8 -0.68 -20.64 3.61
CA LEU A 8 -1.61 -19.85 4.42
C LEU A 8 -0.95 -19.38 5.73
N ILE A 9 -0.23 -20.29 6.41
CA ILE A 9 0.50 -19.99 7.64
C ILE A 9 1.63 -19.00 7.36
N ALA A 10 2.40 -19.19 6.27
CA ALA A 10 3.43 -18.25 5.86
C ALA A 10 2.86 -16.87 5.52
N GLY A 11 1.71 -16.80 4.84
CA GLY A 11 0.98 -15.56 4.58
C GLY A 11 0.50 -14.87 5.86
N LEU A 12 -0.05 -15.63 6.82
CA LEU A 12 -0.43 -15.10 8.13
C LEU A 12 0.78 -14.62 8.95
N MET A 13 1.90 -15.35 8.91
CA MET A 13 3.13 -14.93 9.61
C MET A 13 3.76 -13.68 9.00
N LEU A 14 3.64 -13.47 7.69
CA LEU A 14 4.08 -12.23 7.03
C LEU A 14 3.20 -11.03 7.39
N LEU A 15 1.91 -11.25 7.66
CA LEU A 15 0.98 -10.22 8.15
C LEU A 15 1.19 -9.89 9.64
N SER A 16 1.83 -10.78 10.39
CA SER A 16 2.15 -10.61 11.82
C SER A 16 3.59 -10.15 12.05
N ALA A 17 4.39 -9.93 11.01
CA ALA A 17 5.69 -9.26 11.14
C ALA A 17 5.43 -7.87 11.73
N GLY A 18 5.90 -7.67 12.95
CA GLY A 18 5.61 -6.49 13.75
C GLY A 18 6.04 -5.19 13.08
N PRO A 19 5.61 -4.06 13.61
CA PRO A 19 5.85 -2.75 13.03
C PRO A 19 7.36 -2.51 12.96
N THR A 20 7.88 -2.43 11.78
CA THR A 20 9.08 -1.67 11.51
C THR A 20 8.59 -0.26 11.18
N PHE A 21 8.93 0.72 12.01
CA PHE A 21 8.68 2.15 11.87
C PHE A 21 8.05 2.55 10.54
N ALA A 22 6.74 2.52 10.49
CA ALA A 22 6.01 2.86 9.28
C ALA A 22 4.89 3.85 9.64
N HIS A 23 4.90 5.01 9.02
CA HIS A 23 3.79 5.95 9.09
C HIS A 23 2.61 5.46 8.24
N GLN A 24 1.38 5.71 8.68
CA GLN A 24 0.20 5.51 7.83
C GLN A 24 0.30 6.42 6.59
N PRO A 25 0.32 5.89 5.36
CA PRO A 25 0.43 6.73 4.18
C PRO A 25 -0.91 7.40 3.87
N VAL A 26 -0.88 8.72 3.70
CA VAL A 26 -2.02 9.54 3.31
C VAL A 26 -1.65 10.31 2.04
N VAL A 27 -2.37 10.14 0.95
CA VAL A 27 -2.21 10.94 -0.26
C VAL A 27 -3.04 12.21 -0.13
N VAL A 28 -2.41 13.35 -0.29
CA VAL A 28 -3.05 14.67 -0.16
C VAL A 28 -3.71 15.05 -1.48
N ASP A 29 -5.01 15.37 -1.43
CA ASP A 29 -5.84 15.73 -2.58
C ASP A 29 -6.47 17.13 -2.47
N SER A 30 -6.13 17.87 -1.41
CA SER A 30 -6.68 19.21 -1.14
C SER A 30 -5.63 20.14 -0.52
N ASP A 31 -5.80 21.44 -0.70
CA ASP A 31 -4.90 22.46 -0.12
C ASP A 31 -5.05 22.61 1.40
N THR A 32 -6.15 22.09 1.96
CA THR A 32 -6.37 22.06 3.41
C THR A 32 -6.80 20.69 3.86
N THR A 33 -6.07 20.15 4.85
CA THR A 33 -6.29 18.82 5.43
C THR A 33 -6.50 18.93 6.93
N GLU A 34 -7.60 18.38 7.43
CA GLU A 34 -7.80 18.20 8.87
C GLU A 34 -7.01 16.98 9.36
N VAL A 35 -6.21 17.17 10.41
CA VAL A 35 -5.42 16.10 11.02
C VAL A 35 -6.19 15.52 12.20
N VAL A 36 -6.77 14.37 12.00
CA VAL A 36 -7.44 13.59 13.05
C VAL A 36 -6.40 12.74 13.78
N ASP A 37 -6.51 12.61 15.11
CA ASP A 37 -5.57 11.84 15.94
C ASP A 37 -4.10 12.22 15.68
N PRO A 38 -3.67 13.44 16.05
CA PRO A 38 -2.35 14.00 15.67
C PRO A 38 -1.15 13.29 16.31
N GLU A 39 -1.37 12.45 17.32
CA GLU A 39 -0.31 11.61 17.91
C GLU A 39 -0.07 10.32 17.10
N ILE A 40 -1.06 9.88 16.30
CA ILE A 40 -0.92 8.70 15.43
C ILE A 40 -0.02 9.05 14.24
N SER A 41 0.97 8.22 14.04
CA SER A 41 2.01 8.38 13.01
C SER A 41 1.46 8.29 11.60
N LYS A 42 1.42 9.43 10.87
CA LYS A 42 0.95 9.55 9.48
C LYS A 42 1.98 10.25 8.61
N ALA A 43 2.15 9.78 7.39
CA ALA A 43 2.94 10.44 6.36
C ALA A 43 2.02 10.96 5.25
N TYR A 44 1.92 12.27 5.16
CA TYR A 44 1.10 12.97 4.17
C TYR A 44 1.94 13.25 2.92
N TYR A 45 1.65 12.56 1.83
CA TYR A 45 2.32 12.72 0.54
C TYR A 45 1.60 13.77 -0.28
N GLY A 46 2.22 14.94 -0.46
CA GLY A 46 1.65 16.07 -1.18
C GLY A 46 2.48 16.49 -2.38
N VAL A 47 1.79 17.03 -3.38
CA VAL A 47 2.35 17.71 -4.55
C VAL A 47 1.80 19.11 -4.58
N LEU A 48 2.66 20.12 -4.32
CA LEU A 48 2.26 21.51 -4.43
C LEU A 48 1.97 21.85 -5.90
N ALA A 49 0.83 22.47 -6.15
CA ALA A 49 0.33 22.78 -7.50
C ALA A 49 -0.04 24.27 -7.64
N GLY A 50 0.86 25.17 -7.22
CA GLY A 50 0.68 26.62 -7.26
C GLY A 50 0.32 27.21 -5.92
N GLU A 51 -0.33 26.45 -5.01
CA GLU A 51 -0.77 26.90 -3.71
C GLU A 51 -0.04 26.14 -2.59
N ALA A 52 0.05 26.73 -1.40
CA ALA A 52 0.55 26.09 -0.20
C ALA A 52 -0.49 25.14 0.38
N HIS A 53 -0.05 24.02 0.95
CA HIS A 53 -0.94 23.12 1.69
C HIS A 53 -0.95 23.46 3.18
N THR A 54 -2.11 23.35 3.81
CA THR A 54 -2.31 23.64 5.24
C THR A 54 -2.91 22.43 5.94
N TYR A 55 -2.28 22.01 7.02
CA TYR A 55 -2.74 20.95 7.89
C TYR A 55 -3.23 21.55 9.20
N VAL A 56 -4.48 21.27 9.56
CA VAL A 56 -5.11 21.85 10.75
C VAL A 56 -5.29 20.77 11.80
N ILE A 57 -4.81 21.03 12.99
CA ILE A 57 -4.98 20.19 14.19
C ILE A 57 -5.83 20.97 15.18
N SER A 58 -6.95 20.40 15.59
CA SER A 58 -7.80 20.96 16.66
C SER A 58 -7.85 19.94 17.80
N SER A 59 -7.43 20.31 18.99
CA SER A 59 -7.43 19.43 20.16
C SER A 59 -7.96 20.13 21.40
N ASP A 60 -8.89 19.47 22.10
CA ASP A 60 -9.43 19.93 23.39
C ASP A 60 -8.57 19.42 24.58
N ALA A 61 -7.59 18.57 24.33
CA ALA A 61 -6.65 18.04 25.30
C ALA A 61 -5.21 18.30 24.91
N ALA A 62 -4.30 18.27 25.89
CA ALA A 62 -2.86 18.33 25.61
C ALA A 62 -2.41 17.05 24.91
N PHE A 63 -1.53 17.16 23.88
CA PHE A 63 -1.05 16.05 23.06
C PHE A 63 0.44 16.24 22.71
N ASP A 64 1.08 15.14 22.28
CA ASP A 64 2.46 15.18 21.81
C ASP A 64 2.49 15.47 20.32
N LEU A 65 2.80 16.73 19.96
CA LEU A 65 2.97 17.15 18.58
C LEU A 65 4.35 16.74 18.08
N TYR A 66 4.35 15.95 17.02
CA TYR A 66 5.53 15.66 16.20
C TYR A 66 5.28 16.11 14.78
N VAL A 67 6.24 16.79 14.18
CA VAL A 67 6.23 17.21 12.77
C VAL A 67 7.61 16.98 12.17
N GLY A 68 7.68 16.31 11.03
CA GLY A 68 8.91 16.14 10.23
C GLY A 68 8.63 16.42 8.76
N ILE A 69 9.56 17.09 8.06
CA ILE A 69 9.44 17.37 6.63
C ILE A 69 10.51 16.64 5.84
N LEU A 70 10.06 15.89 4.85
CA LEU A 70 10.85 15.03 4.01
C LEU A 70 10.59 15.34 2.53
N VAL A 71 11.61 15.19 1.69
CA VAL A 71 11.47 15.22 0.24
C VAL A 71 11.87 13.87 -0.32
N PRO A 72 11.04 13.23 -1.19
CA PRO A 72 11.41 11.98 -1.84
C PRO A 72 12.69 12.12 -2.66
N ASP A 73 13.63 11.18 -2.50
CA ASP A 73 14.85 11.12 -3.31
C ASP A 73 14.51 10.54 -4.69
N SER A 74 14.06 11.42 -5.58
CA SER A 74 13.73 11.13 -6.97
C SER A 74 14.85 11.55 -7.90
N ALA A 75 14.69 11.38 -9.21
CA ALA A 75 15.70 11.76 -10.22
C ALA A 75 16.11 13.24 -10.16
N SER A 76 15.27 14.13 -9.63
CA SER A 76 15.56 15.56 -9.48
C SER A 76 14.81 16.11 -8.25
N PRO A 77 15.26 15.79 -7.03
CA PRO A 77 14.56 16.21 -5.81
C PRO A 77 14.73 17.73 -5.61
N LYS A 78 13.60 18.43 -5.47
CA LYS A 78 13.59 19.85 -5.07
C LYS A 78 13.61 19.91 -3.54
N ARG A 79 14.76 20.24 -2.97
CA ARG A 79 14.97 20.40 -1.52
C ARG A 79 14.76 21.86 -1.10
N ASP A 80 13.56 22.38 -1.39
CA ASP A 80 13.18 23.77 -1.18
C ASP A 80 11.84 23.91 -0.42
N VAL A 81 11.28 22.77 -0.01
CA VAL A 81 10.02 22.71 0.73
C VAL A 81 10.25 23.17 2.16
N MET A 82 9.31 23.98 2.66
CA MET A 82 9.31 24.51 4.01
C MET A 82 8.00 24.15 4.70
N ALA A 83 8.09 23.74 5.97
CA ALA A 83 6.94 23.53 6.85
C ALA A 83 7.00 24.55 7.99
N GLU A 84 6.05 25.46 8.03
CA GLU A 84 5.86 26.46 9.09
C GLU A 84 4.78 25.97 10.06
N ILE A 85 5.11 25.88 11.34
CA ILE A 85 4.25 25.34 12.40
C ILE A 85 3.75 26.49 13.25
N PHE A 86 2.42 26.63 13.37
CA PHE A 86 1.76 27.71 14.09
C PHE A 86 0.88 27.19 15.23
N ARG A 87 0.70 28.02 16.26
CA ARG A 87 -0.38 27.94 17.24
C ARG A 87 -1.22 29.20 17.13
N GLY A 88 -2.43 29.07 16.55
CA GLY A 88 -3.17 30.26 16.11
C GLY A 88 -2.35 31.05 15.08
N ASP A 89 -2.02 32.31 15.41
CA ASP A 89 -1.18 33.19 14.56
C ASP A 89 0.32 33.20 14.98
N GLU A 90 0.70 32.52 16.04
CA GLU A 90 2.06 32.47 16.53
C GLU A 90 2.87 31.39 15.78
N LEU A 91 3.96 31.80 15.11
CA LEU A 91 4.92 30.89 14.50
C LEU A 91 5.76 30.24 15.59
N LEU A 92 5.71 28.92 15.69
CA LEU A 92 6.47 28.13 16.66
C LEU A 92 7.80 27.66 16.09
N GLU A 93 7.79 27.15 14.85
CA GLU A 93 9.00 26.59 14.20
C GLU A 93 8.87 26.61 12.69
N THR A 94 10.01 26.57 12.01
CA THR A 94 10.13 26.40 10.56
C THR A 94 11.12 25.30 10.26
N LEU A 95 10.67 24.26 9.53
CA LEU A 95 11.50 23.15 9.08
C LEU A 95 11.72 23.25 7.58
N GLY A 96 12.91 22.91 7.10
CA GLY A 96 13.21 22.88 5.68
C GLY A 96 13.47 24.25 5.05
N GLY A 97 13.19 24.36 3.76
CA GLY A 97 13.48 25.53 2.93
C GLY A 97 14.80 25.42 2.19
N VAL A 98 15.08 26.41 1.34
CA VAL A 98 16.25 26.42 0.42
C VAL A 98 17.60 26.46 1.14
N ASP A 99 17.65 27.05 2.33
CA ASP A 99 18.87 27.21 3.13
C ASP A 99 19.03 26.12 4.21
N ALA A 100 18.09 25.18 4.29
CA ALA A 100 18.14 24.12 5.29
C ALA A 100 19.21 23.06 4.96
N GLU A 101 19.76 22.45 6.00
CA GLU A 101 20.59 21.27 5.86
C GLU A 101 19.68 20.04 5.62
N TRP A 102 19.85 19.40 4.46
CA TRP A 102 19.10 18.20 4.07
C TRP A 102 20.00 16.97 4.20
N VAL A 103 19.58 16.01 5.03
CA VAL A 103 20.29 14.75 5.27
C VAL A 103 19.52 13.59 4.64
N THR A 104 20.23 12.61 4.09
CA THR A 104 19.59 11.43 3.53
C THR A 104 19.07 10.51 4.64
N PHE A 105 17.81 10.12 4.52
CA PHE A 105 17.14 9.15 5.38
C PHE A 105 16.63 7.97 4.55
N TYR A 106 16.97 6.74 4.95
CA TYR A 106 16.50 5.51 4.30
C TYR A 106 15.41 4.85 5.13
N GLU A 107 14.22 4.71 4.53
CA GLU A 107 13.09 3.99 5.10
C GLU A 107 13.11 2.53 4.61
N PRO A 108 13.31 1.54 5.52
CA PRO A 108 13.60 0.17 5.10
C PRO A 108 12.36 -0.66 4.68
N PHE A 109 11.14 -0.24 5.04
CA PHE A 109 9.92 -1.00 4.72
C PHE A 109 9.58 -0.90 3.24
N ALA A 110 9.37 0.31 2.74
CA ALA A 110 9.11 0.56 1.32
C ALA A 110 10.41 0.67 0.49
N GLN A 111 11.58 0.61 1.16
CA GLN A 111 12.91 0.73 0.55
C GLN A 111 13.10 2.07 -0.15
N ASN A 112 12.60 3.15 0.46
CA ASN A 112 12.67 4.50 -0.06
C ASN A 112 13.77 5.30 0.61
N THR A 113 14.40 6.18 -0.17
CA THR A 113 15.30 7.21 0.35
C THR A 113 14.58 8.56 0.30
N TYR A 114 14.79 9.35 1.34
CA TYR A 114 14.30 10.72 1.46
C TYR A 114 15.45 11.66 1.76
N TRP A 115 15.23 12.92 1.51
CA TRP A 115 15.95 14.04 2.08
C TRP A 115 15.15 14.56 3.27
N ASP A 116 15.76 14.58 4.44
CA ASP A 116 15.17 14.99 5.72
C ASP A 116 15.74 16.37 6.08
N ALA A 117 14.85 17.31 6.41
CA ALA A 117 15.22 18.66 6.84
C ALA A 117 15.01 18.87 8.35
N GLY A 118 14.81 17.80 9.09
CA GLY A 118 14.65 17.84 10.53
C GLY A 118 13.20 17.69 11.01
N GLU A 119 13.06 17.74 12.32
CA GLU A 119 11.82 17.44 13.02
C GLU A 119 11.59 18.41 14.18
N TYR A 120 10.32 18.63 14.52
CA TYR A 120 9.89 19.43 15.67
C TYR A 120 9.04 18.59 16.61
N ARG A 121 9.30 18.71 17.91
CA ARG A 121 8.55 18.07 18.98
C ARG A 121 8.11 19.07 20.02
N LEU A 122 6.85 18.98 20.42
CA LEU A 122 6.28 19.85 21.45
C LEU A 122 5.21 19.09 22.23
N ARG A 123 5.23 19.20 23.57
CA ARG A 123 4.03 18.90 24.36
C ARG A 123 3.05 20.04 24.16
N ALA A 124 2.11 19.86 23.25
CA ALA A 124 1.15 20.85 22.85
C ALA A 124 0.01 20.98 23.87
N GLU A 125 -0.34 22.20 24.22
CA GLU A 125 -1.53 22.51 25.02
C GLU A 125 -2.80 22.46 24.16
N PRO A 126 -4.00 22.33 24.76
CA PRO A 126 -5.23 22.41 24.01
C PRO A 126 -5.30 23.68 23.13
N GLY A 127 -5.84 23.53 21.92
CA GLY A 127 -5.93 24.64 20.98
C GLY A 127 -5.91 24.22 19.53
N VAL A 128 -5.79 25.21 18.66
CA VAL A 128 -5.70 25.02 17.20
C VAL A 128 -4.25 25.26 16.77
N TYR A 129 -3.70 24.26 16.09
CA TYR A 129 -2.38 24.31 15.44
C TYR A 129 -2.54 24.17 13.94
N SER A 130 -1.67 24.81 13.20
CA SER A 130 -1.60 24.62 11.76
C SER A 130 -0.17 24.44 11.28
N ILE A 131 -0.01 23.60 10.27
CA ILE A 131 1.26 23.38 9.60
C ILE A 131 1.07 23.78 8.14
N ARG A 132 1.81 24.81 7.71
CA ARG A 132 1.76 25.29 6.34
C ARG A 132 2.97 24.78 5.58
N VAL A 133 2.72 23.98 4.52
CA VAL A 133 3.78 23.48 3.65
C VAL A 133 3.77 24.29 2.35
N SER A 134 4.93 24.85 2.01
CA SER A 134 5.11 25.66 0.81
C SER A 134 6.50 25.47 0.21
N SER A 135 6.70 25.96 -1.01
CA SER A 135 8.01 26.13 -1.64
C SER A 135 8.02 27.40 -2.46
N PRO A 136 9.18 27.93 -2.92
CA PRO A 136 9.23 29.21 -3.63
C PRO A 136 8.32 29.29 -4.86
N ASP A 137 8.12 28.21 -5.57
CA ASP A 137 7.26 28.13 -6.74
C ASP A 137 6.00 27.28 -6.51
N ASN A 138 5.79 26.77 -5.30
CA ASN A 138 4.75 25.82 -4.94
C ASN A 138 4.56 24.70 -5.99
N ALA A 139 5.67 24.09 -6.42
CA ALA A 139 5.67 23.03 -7.42
C ALA A 139 6.56 21.85 -6.99
N SER A 140 6.68 21.60 -5.70
CA SER A 140 7.52 20.57 -5.11
C SER A 140 6.72 19.42 -4.53
N LYS A 141 7.35 18.24 -4.48
CA LYS A 141 6.80 17.04 -3.82
C LYS A 141 7.38 16.93 -2.43
N TYR A 142 6.56 16.51 -1.48
CA TYR A 142 6.99 16.35 -0.11
C TYR A 142 6.28 15.19 0.59
N SER A 143 6.81 14.76 1.71
CA SER A 143 6.15 13.91 2.70
C SER A 143 6.23 14.63 4.05
N LEU A 144 5.06 14.97 4.62
CA LEU A 144 4.95 15.57 5.93
C LEU A 144 4.59 14.47 6.93
N ALA A 145 5.47 14.21 7.89
CA ALA A 145 5.21 13.28 8.98
C ALA A 145 4.56 14.03 10.15
N ILE A 146 3.43 13.52 10.65
CA ILE A 146 2.76 14.01 11.86
C ILE A 146 2.47 12.83 12.77
N GLY A 147 2.81 12.96 14.06
CA GLY A 147 2.65 11.93 15.09
C GLY A 147 3.72 10.84 15.07
N GLU A 148 3.90 10.19 16.23
CA GLU A 148 4.92 9.15 16.44
C GLU A 148 4.35 7.81 16.90
N ILE A 149 3.07 7.76 17.33
CA ILE A 149 2.45 6.53 17.79
C ILE A 149 2.12 5.64 16.59
N GLU A 150 2.84 4.55 16.47
CA GLU A 150 2.57 3.54 15.44
C GLU A 150 1.31 2.76 15.77
N PHE A 151 0.26 3.03 15.03
CA PHE A 151 -1.00 2.30 15.11
C PHE A 151 -1.48 1.99 13.70
N PHE A 152 -1.82 0.75 13.45
CA PHE A 152 -2.38 0.29 12.17
C PHE A 152 -3.52 -0.69 12.44
N ASP A 153 -4.72 -0.26 12.23
CA ASP A 153 -5.86 -1.16 12.20
C ASP A 153 -5.96 -1.93 10.86
N LEU A 154 -7.04 -2.64 10.64
CA LEU A 154 -7.23 -3.41 9.41
C LEU A 154 -7.52 -2.52 8.20
N GLU A 155 -8.18 -1.40 8.40
CA GLU A 155 -8.51 -0.42 7.37
C GLU A 155 -7.26 0.34 6.93
N ASP A 156 -6.42 0.78 7.87
CA ASP A 156 -5.14 1.42 7.61
C ASP A 156 -4.21 0.53 6.77
N ARG A 157 -4.16 -0.77 7.12
CA ARG A 157 -3.36 -1.76 6.35
C ARG A 157 -3.89 -1.95 4.93
N ALA A 158 -5.21 -1.98 4.77
CA ALA A 158 -5.84 -2.10 3.46
C ALA A 158 -5.60 -0.83 2.62
N ASN A 159 -5.71 0.34 3.24
CA ASN A 159 -5.41 1.62 2.61
C ASN A 159 -3.94 1.70 2.17
N ALA A 160 -3.00 1.37 3.06
CA ALA A 160 -1.58 1.33 2.72
C ALA A 160 -1.30 0.43 1.51
N LEU A 161 -1.89 -0.78 1.47
CA LEU A 161 -1.77 -1.69 0.33
C LEU A 161 -2.31 -1.09 -0.97
N ALA A 162 -3.33 -0.24 -0.89
CA ALA A 162 -3.94 0.38 -2.07
C ALA A 162 -3.15 1.58 -2.59
N VAL A 163 -2.64 2.45 -1.69
CA VAL A 163 -2.04 3.74 -2.08
C VAL A 163 -0.53 3.68 -2.33
N LEU A 164 0.20 2.80 -1.62
CA LEU A 164 1.65 2.72 -1.72
C LEU A 164 2.19 2.50 -3.14
N PRO A 165 1.58 1.67 -4.02
CA PRO A 165 2.05 1.56 -5.39
C PRO A 165 2.00 2.88 -6.18
N GLY A 166 0.95 3.68 -5.96
CA GLY A 166 0.82 5.02 -6.55
C GLY A 166 1.91 5.97 -6.03
N ILE A 167 2.12 5.97 -4.72
CA ILE A 167 3.19 6.76 -4.07
C ILE A 167 4.56 6.39 -4.64
N GLN A 168 4.86 5.10 -4.78
CA GLN A 168 6.12 4.64 -5.35
C GLN A 168 6.35 5.16 -6.78
N GLN A 169 5.32 5.14 -7.60
CA GLN A 169 5.42 5.60 -8.99
C GLN A 169 5.48 7.13 -9.07
N GLU A 170 4.62 7.82 -8.34
CA GLU A 170 4.47 9.26 -8.44
C GLU A 170 5.59 10.02 -7.73
N PHE A 171 5.94 9.61 -6.50
CA PHE A 171 6.89 10.35 -5.65
C PHE A 171 8.33 9.91 -5.88
N PHE A 172 8.56 8.61 -6.09
CA PHE A 172 9.93 8.06 -6.24
C PHE A 172 10.29 7.73 -7.68
N GLY A 173 9.34 7.79 -8.62
CA GLY A 173 9.58 7.45 -10.01
C GLY A 173 9.84 5.95 -10.23
N THR A 174 9.53 5.09 -9.24
CA THR A 174 9.72 3.65 -9.32
C THR A 174 8.82 3.07 -10.41
N SER A 175 9.40 2.38 -11.38
CA SER A 175 8.60 1.72 -12.42
C SER A 175 7.79 0.56 -11.83
N ALA A 176 6.68 0.22 -12.49
CA ALA A 176 5.83 -0.89 -12.08
C ALA A 176 6.57 -2.24 -12.03
N PHE A 177 7.60 -2.42 -12.87
CA PHE A 177 8.42 -3.63 -12.87
C PHE A 177 9.45 -3.65 -11.71
N GLU A 178 10.07 -2.52 -11.39
CA GLU A 178 10.96 -2.40 -10.23
C GLU A 178 10.19 -2.68 -8.95
N LEU A 179 8.95 -2.18 -8.86
CA LEU A 179 8.07 -2.42 -7.73
C LEU A 179 7.85 -3.93 -7.46
N VAL A 180 7.75 -4.78 -8.50
CA VAL A 180 7.67 -6.25 -8.33
C VAL A 180 8.88 -6.81 -7.59
N GLY A 181 10.06 -6.23 -7.79
CA GLY A 181 11.30 -6.66 -7.14
C GLY A 181 11.44 -6.22 -5.67
N THR A 182 10.63 -5.29 -5.22
CA THR A 182 10.69 -4.81 -3.83
C THR A 182 10.02 -5.77 -2.85
N ARG A 183 10.43 -5.72 -1.57
CA ARG A 183 9.77 -6.52 -0.51
C ARG A 183 8.29 -6.21 -0.42
N TYR A 184 7.94 -4.91 -0.50
CA TYR A 184 6.58 -4.44 -0.49
C TYR A 184 5.77 -4.97 -1.68
N GLY A 185 6.29 -4.86 -2.91
CA GLY A 185 5.61 -5.34 -4.12
C GLY A 185 5.35 -6.85 -4.09
N LEU A 186 6.34 -7.64 -3.64
CA LEU A 186 6.19 -9.08 -3.45
C LEU A 186 5.13 -9.41 -2.39
N LEU A 187 5.11 -8.70 -1.26
CA LEU A 187 4.10 -8.89 -0.20
C LEU A 187 2.71 -8.52 -0.71
N ASN A 188 2.58 -7.40 -1.40
CA ASN A 188 1.32 -6.95 -2.00
C ASN A 188 0.74 -8.00 -2.96
N LEU A 189 1.56 -8.49 -3.90
CA LEU A 189 1.17 -9.56 -4.81
C LEU A 189 0.77 -10.84 -4.07
N LEU A 190 1.54 -11.25 -3.06
CA LEU A 190 1.24 -12.44 -2.25
C LEU A 190 -0.13 -12.32 -1.58
N VAL A 191 -0.43 -11.19 -0.95
CA VAL A 191 -1.70 -10.94 -0.25
C VAL A 191 -2.86 -10.96 -1.25
N ILE A 192 -2.74 -10.24 -2.38
CA ILE A 192 -3.79 -10.18 -3.40
C ILE A 192 -4.06 -11.56 -4.00
N TYR A 193 -3.02 -12.32 -4.36
CA TYR A 193 -3.18 -13.65 -4.94
C TYR A 193 -3.65 -14.70 -3.92
N ALA A 194 -3.30 -14.57 -2.65
CA ALA A 194 -3.85 -15.40 -1.58
C ALA A 194 -5.36 -15.13 -1.39
N ALA A 195 -5.78 -13.87 -1.38
CA ALA A 195 -7.19 -13.49 -1.33
C ALA A 195 -7.97 -14.01 -2.57
N ALA A 196 -7.38 -13.90 -3.76
CA ALA A 196 -7.95 -14.43 -4.99
C ALA A 196 -8.15 -15.96 -4.95
N LEU A 197 -7.17 -16.69 -4.40
CA LEU A 197 -7.26 -18.13 -4.21
C LEU A 197 -8.37 -18.50 -3.21
N LEU A 198 -8.48 -17.76 -2.10
CA LEU A 198 -9.54 -17.97 -1.12
C LEU A 198 -10.92 -17.75 -1.76
N LEU A 199 -11.10 -16.66 -2.52
CA LEU A 199 -12.33 -16.38 -3.26
C LEU A 199 -12.66 -17.50 -4.27
N ALA A 200 -11.66 -18.03 -4.99
CA ALA A 200 -11.86 -19.14 -5.91
C ALA A 200 -12.29 -20.44 -5.20
N LEU A 201 -11.76 -20.70 -4.00
CA LEU A 201 -12.18 -21.82 -3.16
C LEU A 201 -13.62 -21.66 -2.67
N ILE A 202 -13.98 -20.49 -2.16
CA ILE A 202 -15.35 -20.17 -1.71
C ILE A 202 -16.32 -20.33 -2.90
N TYR A 203 -15.99 -19.73 -4.05
CA TYR A 203 -16.77 -19.89 -5.28
C TYR A 203 -17.02 -21.37 -5.62
N ARG A 204 -15.99 -22.23 -5.57
CA ARG A 204 -16.12 -23.65 -5.86
C ARG A 204 -16.97 -24.41 -4.84
N LEU A 205 -16.80 -24.09 -3.56
CA LEU A 205 -17.50 -24.79 -2.49
C LEU A 205 -19.00 -24.49 -2.50
N PHE A 206 -19.37 -23.25 -2.75
CA PHE A 206 -20.74 -22.78 -2.62
C PHE A 206 -21.40 -22.50 -3.97
N VAL A 207 -20.85 -21.59 -4.76
CA VAL A 207 -21.50 -21.05 -5.96
C VAL A 207 -21.47 -22.06 -7.14
N HIS A 208 -20.32 -22.65 -7.41
CA HIS A 208 -20.17 -23.60 -8.53
C HIS A 208 -21.06 -24.83 -8.36
N ARG A 209 -21.19 -25.36 -7.14
CA ARG A 209 -22.06 -26.49 -6.85
C ARG A 209 -23.54 -26.15 -7.06
N LEU A 210 -23.96 -24.94 -6.64
CA LEU A 210 -25.33 -24.45 -6.85
C LEU A 210 -25.60 -24.22 -8.35
N MET A 211 -24.68 -23.58 -9.07
CA MET A 211 -24.84 -23.36 -10.51
C MET A 211 -24.91 -24.65 -11.33
N VAL A 212 -24.05 -25.62 -11.02
CA VAL A 212 -24.10 -26.94 -11.71
C VAL A 212 -25.42 -27.68 -11.46
N ARG A 213 -26.01 -27.53 -10.28
CA ARG A 213 -27.32 -28.08 -9.94
C ARG A 213 -28.47 -27.37 -10.66
N ALA A 214 -28.38 -26.02 -10.80
CA ALA A 214 -29.43 -25.19 -11.37
C ALA A 214 -29.44 -25.18 -12.92
N ILE A 215 -28.28 -25.19 -13.57
CA ILE A 215 -28.13 -24.92 -15.01
C ILE A 215 -27.76 -26.20 -15.80
N GLY A 216 -27.35 -27.27 -15.07
CA GLY A 216 -26.86 -28.49 -15.71
C GLY A 216 -25.42 -28.35 -16.26
N ARG A 217 -24.87 -29.49 -16.71
CA ARG A 217 -23.45 -29.66 -17.04
C ARG A 217 -23.05 -29.23 -18.46
N ASN A 218 -23.98 -28.65 -19.26
CA ASN A 218 -23.83 -28.48 -20.72
C ASN A 218 -23.06 -27.22 -21.16
N GLY A 219 -22.41 -26.48 -20.28
CA GLY A 219 -21.54 -25.39 -20.69
C GLY A 219 -20.21 -25.89 -21.26
N ARG A 220 -19.96 -25.67 -22.58
CA ARG A 220 -18.61 -25.78 -23.16
C ARG A 220 -17.68 -24.76 -22.49
N GLY A 221 -17.06 -25.12 -21.36
CA GLY A 221 -16.13 -24.24 -20.68
C GLY A 221 -14.93 -23.91 -21.57
N ILE A 222 -14.51 -22.63 -21.53
CA ILE A 222 -13.25 -22.17 -22.15
C ILE A 222 -12.12 -23.10 -21.71
N ARG A 223 -11.32 -23.59 -22.66
CA ARG A 223 -10.20 -24.50 -22.35
C ARG A 223 -9.28 -23.87 -21.32
N THR A 224 -8.85 -24.63 -20.32
CA THR A 224 -8.06 -24.15 -19.17
C THR A 224 -6.80 -23.36 -19.57
N ARG A 225 -6.17 -23.75 -20.71
CA ARG A 225 -5.00 -23.03 -21.26
C ARG A 225 -5.30 -21.56 -21.59
N TYR A 226 -6.47 -21.26 -22.17
CA TYR A 226 -6.85 -19.88 -22.50
C TYR A 226 -7.14 -19.05 -21.23
N ARG A 227 -7.69 -19.65 -20.18
CA ARG A 227 -7.89 -18.99 -18.89
C ARG A 227 -6.58 -18.61 -18.25
N VAL A 228 -5.57 -19.50 -18.32
CA VAL A 228 -4.22 -19.20 -17.79
C VAL A 228 -3.57 -18.07 -18.58
N VAL A 229 -3.61 -18.13 -19.91
CA VAL A 229 -3.04 -17.06 -20.76
C VAL A 229 -3.74 -15.72 -20.50
N ALA A 230 -5.07 -15.71 -20.45
CA ALA A 230 -5.84 -14.50 -20.17
C ALA A 230 -5.53 -13.94 -18.75
N ALA A 231 -5.39 -14.79 -17.74
CA ALA A 231 -5.04 -14.39 -16.39
C ALA A 231 -3.64 -13.75 -16.34
N LEU A 232 -2.64 -14.37 -17.00
CA LEU A 232 -1.28 -13.82 -17.07
C LEU A 232 -1.23 -12.49 -17.84
N ALA A 233 -1.95 -12.38 -18.95
CA ALA A 233 -2.07 -11.14 -19.72
C ALA A 233 -2.73 -10.03 -18.89
N LEU A 234 -3.79 -10.36 -18.12
CA LEU A 234 -4.46 -9.42 -17.23
C LEU A 234 -3.55 -9.01 -16.07
N SER A 235 -2.78 -9.94 -15.50
CA SER A 235 -1.78 -9.62 -14.46
C SER A 235 -0.73 -8.65 -14.98
N LEU A 236 -0.17 -8.94 -16.16
CA LEU A 236 0.82 -8.08 -16.79
C LEU A 236 0.25 -6.68 -17.07
N PHE A 237 -0.95 -6.60 -17.62
CA PHE A 237 -1.65 -5.35 -17.87
C PHE A 237 -1.88 -4.57 -16.57
N ALA A 238 -2.37 -5.23 -15.51
CA ALA A 238 -2.61 -4.59 -14.23
C ALA A 238 -1.33 -4.02 -13.61
N ILE A 239 -0.21 -4.75 -13.69
CA ILE A 239 1.09 -4.31 -13.18
C ILE A 239 1.60 -3.11 -13.99
N THR A 240 1.55 -3.18 -15.32
CA THR A 240 2.16 -2.15 -16.18
C THR A 240 1.36 -0.86 -16.26
N THR A 241 0.06 -0.87 -16.00
CA THR A 241 -0.77 0.34 -16.12
C THR A 241 -0.86 1.15 -14.82
N SER A 242 -1.15 0.51 -13.70
CA SER A 242 -1.42 1.25 -12.46
C SER A 242 -1.29 0.41 -11.20
N TRP A 243 -0.72 -0.80 -11.29
CA TRP A 243 -0.74 -1.74 -10.17
C TRP A 243 -2.15 -1.96 -9.57
N ASN A 244 -3.15 -2.02 -10.44
CA ASN A 244 -4.56 -2.03 -10.02
C ASN A 244 -4.93 -3.29 -9.23
N PRO A 245 -5.27 -3.19 -7.94
CA PRO A 245 -5.50 -4.34 -7.07
C PRO A 245 -6.71 -5.17 -7.49
N LEU A 246 -7.75 -4.55 -8.07
CA LEU A 246 -8.94 -5.27 -8.54
C LEU A 246 -8.63 -6.12 -9.78
N LEU A 247 -7.82 -5.60 -10.71
CA LEU A 247 -7.39 -6.36 -11.87
C LEU A 247 -6.45 -7.50 -11.47
N LEU A 248 -5.55 -7.27 -10.51
CA LEU A 248 -4.69 -8.31 -9.94
C LEU A 248 -5.51 -9.39 -9.24
N LEU A 249 -6.52 -9.00 -8.45
CA LEU A 249 -7.43 -9.93 -7.79
C LEU A 249 -8.22 -10.78 -8.81
N ALA A 250 -8.75 -10.14 -9.86
CA ALA A 250 -9.48 -10.84 -10.93
C ALA A 250 -8.58 -11.82 -11.67
N SER A 251 -7.36 -11.43 -12.01
CA SER A 251 -6.38 -12.29 -12.67
C SER A 251 -5.98 -13.48 -11.79
N GLY A 252 -5.74 -13.24 -10.49
CA GLY A 252 -5.44 -14.27 -9.51
C GLY A 252 -6.59 -15.26 -9.33
N PHE A 253 -7.83 -14.77 -9.30
CA PHE A 253 -9.04 -15.62 -9.27
C PHE A 253 -9.13 -16.53 -10.52
N MET A 254 -8.94 -15.97 -11.73
CA MET A 254 -8.95 -16.74 -12.97
C MET A 254 -7.85 -17.81 -12.99
N LEU A 255 -6.64 -17.47 -12.52
CA LEU A 255 -5.52 -18.41 -12.43
C LEU A 255 -5.81 -19.54 -11.45
N SER A 256 -6.30 -19.20 -10.25
CA SER A 256 -6.68 -20.14 -9.21
C SER A 256 -7.76 -21.12 -9.70
N GLU A 257 -8.81 -20.61 -10.36
CA GLU A 257 -9.85 -21.44 -10.97
C GLU A 257 -9.31 -22.37 -12.05
N ALA A 258 -8.38 -21.91 -12.88
CA ALA A 258 -7.76 -22.72 -13.91
C ALA A 258 -6.92 -23.87 -13.29
N LEU A 259 -6.15 -23.60 -12.24
CA LEU A 259 -5.32 -24.59 -11.54
C LEU A 259 -6.15 -25.63 -10.78
N LEU A 260 -7.16 -25.16 -10.03
CA LEU A 260 -8.06 -26.04 -9.29
C LEU A 260 -8.88 -26.95 -10.20
N SER A 261 -9.24 -26.48 -11.43
CA SER A 261 -9.97 -27.30 -12.40
C SER A 261 -9.14 -28.41 -13.04
N ARG A 262 -7.82 -28.22 -13.15
CA ARG A 262 -6.89 -29.27 -13.62
C ARG A 262 -6.76 -30.40 -12.60
N ARG A 263 -6.63 -30.09 -11.32
CA ARG A 263 -6.51 -31.10 -10.24
C ARG A 263 -7.75 -31.98 -10.11
N ALA A 264 -8.93 -31.43 -10.35
CA ALA A 264 -10.18 -32.20 -10.31
C ALA A 264 -10.31 -33.22 -11.48
N LYS A 265 -9.56 -33.03 -12.59
CA LYS A 265 -9.53 -33.95 -13.72
C LYS A 265 -8.46 -35.04 -13.60
N ALA A 266 -7.40 -34.80 -12.85
CA ALA A 266 -6.37 -35.79 -12.49
C ALA A 266 -6.86 -36.55 -11.24
N GLY A 267 -7.78 -37.49 -11.45
CA GLY A 267 -8.27 -38.39 -10.39
C GLY A 267 -7.14 -39.25 -9.81
N PRO A 268 -7.35 -39.95 -8.68
CA PRO A 268 -6.35 -40.77 -8.06
C PRO A 268 -5.85 -41.80 -9.08
N MET A 269 -4.53 -41.87 -9.25
CA MET A 269 -3.85 -42.90 -10.03
C MET A 269 -4.29 -44.24 -9.47
N LYS A 270 -5.02 -45.04 -10.29
CA LYS A 270 -5.34 -46.42 -9.91
C LYS A 270 -4.01 -47.12 -9.68
N SER A 271 -3.74 -47.52 -8.46
CA SER A 271 -2.73 -48.52 -8.13
C SER A 271 -3.19 -49.83 -8.80
N GLU A 272 -2.61 -50.18 -9.93
CA GLU A 272 -2.70 -51.53 -10.46
C GLU A 272 -1.92 -52.43 -9.51
N ALA A 273 -2.65 -53.09 -8.61
CA ALA A 273 -2.14 -54.22 -7.86
C ALA A 273 -1.85 -55.33 -8.87
N THR A 274 -0.56 -55.53 -9.15
CA THR A 274 -0.07 -56.69 -9.88
C THR A 274 -0.31 -57.92 -9.00
N THR A 275 -1.40 -58.64 -9.30
CA THR A 275 -1.60 -59.99 -8.80
C THR A 275 -0.75 -60.89 -9.70
N GLN A 276 0.46 -61.24 -9.25
CA GLN A 276 1.17 -62.41 -9.80
C GLN A 276 0.82 -63.64 -8.97
N ARG A 277 0.33 -64.64 -9.67
CA ARG A 277 0.21 -66.04 -9.22
C ARG A 277 1.58 -66.67 -9.14
#